data_d119e9376cc22e96b4cb938cf9831b96
#
_entry.id   d119e9376cc22e96b4cb938cf9831b96
#
_cell.length_a   1.000
_cell.length_b   1.000
_cell.length_c   1.000
_cell.angle_alpha   90.00
_cell.angle_beta   90.00
_cell.angle_gamma   90.00
#
_symmetry.space_group_name_H-M   'P 1'
#
loop_
_entity.id
_entity.type
_entity.pdbx_description
1 polymer ?
#
loop_
_entity_poly.entity_id
_entity_poly.type
_entity_poly.pdbx_seq_one_letter_code
_entity_poly.pdbx_strand_id
1 'polypeptide(L)'
;MNKIINCKVCGAEIASSAKSCPACGARNKPPVHKRWWFWVLIIFVMLSLFGSFMGENETTSSNTSETGTSNSYVADSETSEFAGDCGITASAQMGSSIIGYPELTISITNTTEKEISAIQFYAVPYDVYGDEITGWTSQNRLYTDTAIGAGQSDTVTYQFIEDSIKTVELYVYSVYFNDGTEWGNKDASESTILNNGAIIQVSGES
;
A
#
# COMPACT_ATOMS: atom_id res chain seq x y z
N MET A 1 35.63 -24.73 0.01
CA MET A 1 36.51 -23.75 0.68
C MET A 1 35.65 -22.57 1.10
N ASN A 2 35.53 -22.33 2.42
CA ASN A 2 34.75 -21.18 2.89
C ASN A 2 35.57 -19.91 2.70
N LYS A 3 35.04 -18.99 1.89
CA LYS A 3 35.67 -17.70 1.64
C LYS A 3 35.47 -16.79 2.86
N ILE A 4 36.58 -16.26 3.41
CA ILE A 4 36.55 -15.27 4.49
C ILE A 4 36.46 -13.87 3.88
N ILE A 5 35.64 -13.00 4.46
CA ILE A 5 35.49 -11.59 4.09
C ILE A 5 35.55 -10.70 5.32
N ASN A 6 35.94 -9.44 5.16
CA ASN A 6 35.97 -8.50 6.27
C ASN A 6 34.61 -7.83 6.43
N CYS A 7 34.16 -7.68 7.67
CA CYS A 7 32.94 -6.96 8.02
C CYS A 7 33.09 -5.48 7.61
N LYS A 8 32.11 -4.96 6.87
CA LYS A 8 32.14 -3.56 6.40
C LYS A 8 31.99 -2.52 7.51
N VAL A 9 31.56 -2.94 8.71
CA VAL A 9 31.30 -2.05 9.85
C VAL A 9 32.45 -2.04 10.84
N CYS A 10 32.95 -3.21 11.25
CA CYS A 10 33.99 -3.32 12.28
C CYS A 10 35.32 -3.91 11.81
N GLY A 11 35.44 -4.31 10.53
CA GLY A 11 36.66 -4.88 9.96
C GLY A 11 36.96 -6.34 10.37
N ALA A 12 36.19 -6.95 11.25
CA ALA A 12 36.44 -8.33 11.72
C ALA A 12 36.29 -9.35 10.58
N GLU A 13 37.11 -10.36 10.55
CA GLU A 13 37.04 -11.46 9.58
C GLU A 13 35.82 -12.36 9.89
N ILE A 14 34.98 -12.51 8.87
CA ILE A 14 33.74 -13.31 8.95
C ILE A 14 33.63 -14.24 7.73
N ALA A 15 32.95 -15.37 7.90
CA ALA A 15 32.62 -16.24 6.78
C ALA A 15 31.69 -15.51 5.80
N SER A 16 31.90 -15.63 4.49
CA SER A 16 31.06 -14.99 3.47
C SER A 16 29.60 -15.46 3.49
N SER A 17 29.33 -16.60 4.11
CA SER A 17 27.99 -17.16 4.33
C SER A 17 27.32 -16.70 5.63
N ALA A 18 28.04 -15.98 6.49
CA ALA A 18 27.50 -15.51 7.77
C ALA A 18 26.43 -14.43 7.55
N LYS A 19 25.24 -14.61 8.11
CA LYS A 19 24.12 -13.66 8.00
C LYS A 19 24.35 -12.39 8.81
N SER A 20 25.12 -12.48 9.90
CA SER A 20 25.49 -11.35 10.76
C SER A 20 26.93 -11.49 11.26
N CYS A 21 27.57 -10.37 11.57
CA CYS A 21 28.90 -10.32 12.14
C CYS A 21 28.86 -10.70 13.63
N PRO A 22 29.61 -11.71 14.10
CA PRO A 22 29.61 -12.09 15.51
C PRO A 22 30.25 -11.04 16.44
N ALA A 23 31.08 -10.16 15.89
CA ALA A 23 31.77 -9.13 16.68
C ALA A 23 30.95 -7.85 16.89
N CYS A 24 30.09 -7.43 15.92
CA CYS A 24 29.34 -6.19 16.01
C CYS A 24 27.84 -6.31 15.68
N GLY A 25 27.35 -7.52 15.38
CA GLY A 25 25.94 -7.76 15.06
C GLY A 25 25.48 -7.26 13.67
N ALA A 26 26.32 -6.57 12.90
CA ALA A 26 25.96 -6.02 11.60
C ALA A 26 25.54 -7.11 10.61
N ARG A 27 24.41 -6.90 9.91
CA ARG A 27 23.90 -7.86 8.91
C ARG A 27 24.72 -7.82 7.63
N ASN A 28 25.21 -8.99 7.20
CA ASN A 28 25.96 -9.18 5.96
C ASN A 28 24.97 -9.53 4.83
N LYS A 29 24.48 -8.51 4.10
CA LYS A 29 23.57 -8.73 2.95
C LYS A 29 24.42 -9.04 1.71
N PRO A 30 24.21 -10.18 1.02
CA PRO A 30 24.87 -10.45 -0.26
C PRO A 30 24.40 -9.45 -1.32
N PRO A 31 25.29 -9.01 -2.22
CA PRO A 31 24.95 -8.08 -3.28
C PRO A 31 23.88 -8.68 -4.22
N VAL A 32 22.88 -7.86 -4.58
CA VAL A 32 21.67 -8.28 -5.35
C VAL A 32 21.99 -8.89 -6.73
N HIS A 33 23.11 -8.52 -7.36
CA HIS A 33 23.55 -9.07 -8.66
C HIS A 33 23.89 -10.57 -8.62
N LYS A 34 24.08 -11.17 -7.44
CA LYS A 34 24.26 -12.62 -7.28
C LYS A 34 22.95 -13.41 -7.16
N ARG A 35 21.84 -12.73 -7.21
CA ARG A 35 20.53 -13.41 -7.22
C ARG A 35 20.19 -13.77 -8.66
N TRP A 36 19.91 -15.04 -8.94
CA TRP A 36 19.56 -15.58 -10.25
C TRP A 36 18.45 -14.79 -10.96
N TRP A 37 17.44 -14.35 -10.25
CA TRP A 37 16.32 -13.59 -10.84
C TRP A 37 16.74 -12.20 -11.39
N PHE A 38 17.86 -11.61 -10.89
CA PHE A 38 18.41 -10.36 -11.43
C PHE A 38 18.85 -10.53 -12.89
N TRP A 39 19.41 -11.68 -13.23
CA TRP A 39 19.79 -12.01 -14.61
C TRP A 39 18.58 -12.24 -15.52
N VAL A 40 17.50 -12.83 -14.97
CA VAL A 40 16.22 -13.00 -15.69
C VAL A 40 15.62 -11.63 -16.01
N LEU A 41 15.68 -10.68 -15.11
CA LEU A 41 15.20 -9.30 -15.31
C LEU A 41 16.00 -8.57 -16.39
N ILE A 42 17.34 -8.71 -16.40
CA ILE A 42 18.20 -8.13 -17.44
C ILE A 42 17.87 -8.73 -18.81
N ILE A 43 17.67 -10.04 -18.91
CA ILE A 43 17.30 -10.71 -20.17
C ILE A 43 15.94 -10.20 -20.66
N PHE A 44 14.97 -10.02 -19.77
CA PHE A 44 13.65 -9.50 -20.11
C PHE A 44 13.70 -8.06 -20.64
N VAL A 45 14.50 -7.20 -20.00
CA VAL A 45 14.73 -5.81 -20.45
C VAL A 45 15.46 -5.79 -21.80
N MET A 46 16.46 -6.65 -22.01
CA MET A 46 17.15 -6.76 -23.29
C MET A 46 16.22 -7.24 -24.42
N LEU A 47 15.37 -8.23 -24.16
CA LEU A 47 14.37 -8.71 -25.11
C LEU A 47 13.35 -7.64 -25.49
N SER A 48 12.93 -6.79 -24.53
CA SER A 48 12.01 -5.68 -24.81
C SER A 48 12.64 -4.55 -25.63
N LEU A 49 13.94 -4.33 -25.47
CA LEU A 49 14.69 -3.32 -26.27
C LEU A 49 15.00 -3.82 -27.68
N PHE A 50 15.22 -5.13 -27.88
CA PHE A 50 15.48 -5.70 -29.21
C PHE A 50 14.19 -6.06 -29.97
N GLY A 51 13.05 -6.23 -29.27
CA GLY A 51 11.77 -6.55 -29.90
C GLY A 51 11.12 -5.40 -30.66
N SER A 52 11.64 -4.18 -30.56
CA SER A 52 11.12 -2.98 -31.26
C SER A 52 11.75 -2.75 -32.65
N PHE A 53 12.58 -3.66 -33.13
CA PHE A 53 13.32 -3.44 -34.39
C PHE A 53 12.88 -4.34 -35.59
N MET A 54 11.81 -5.14 -35.46
CA MET A 54 11.27 -5.89 -36.60
C MET A 54 9.76 -5.81 -36.64
N GLY A 55 9.25 -4.96 -37.53
CA GLY A 55 7.83 -4.92 -37.89
C GLY A 55 7.47 -3.65 -38.64
N GLU A 56 8.03 -3.44 -39.87
CA GLU A 56 7.44 -2.55 -40.88
C GLU A 56 6.17 -3.18 -41.42
N ASN A 57 5.07 -2.41 -41.53
CA ASN A 57 4.41 -2.00 -42.77
C ASN A 57 3.17 -1.16 -42.46
N GLU A 58 3.28 0.10 -42.86
CA GLU A 58 2.46 0.89 -43.80
C GLU A 58 0.91 0.76 -43.69
N THR A 59 0.22 1.90 -43.48
CA THR A 59 -0.29 2.76 -44.54
C THR A 59 -0.98 4.02 -43.95
N THR A 60 -0.41 5.19 -44.24
CA THR A 60 -0.94 6.47 -44.76
C THR A 60 -2.32 6.97 -44.31
N SER A 61 -2.46 8.12 -43.67
CA SER A 61 -2.73 9.43 -44.32
C SER A 61 -2.93 10.55 -43.29
N SER A 62 -2.07 11.53 -43.36
CA SER A 62 -2.19 13.01 -43.34
C SER A 62 -3.41 13.68 -42.68
N ASN A 63 -3.21 14.62 -41.77
CA ASN A 63 -2.91 16.05 -41.97
C ASN A 63 -2.77 16.79 -40.64
N THR A 64 -1.67 17.48 -40.47
CA THR A 64 -1.36 18.89 -40.26
C THR A 64 -2.35 19.73 -39.41
N SER A 65 -1.91 20.24 -38.30
CA SER A 65 -1.52 21.63 -37.98
C SER A 65 -1.55 21.89 -36.48
N GLU A 66 -0.40 22.18 -35.98
CA GLU A 66 0.08 23.32 -35.18
C GLU A 66 -0.72 23.80 -33.95
N THR A 67 0.11 23.92 -32.91
CA THR A 67 0.25 25.02 -31.95
C THR A 67 -0.71 25.04 -30.76
N GLY A 68 -0.08 24.88 -29.59
CA GLY A 68 -0.71 25.34 -28.34
C GLY A 68 -0.20 24.57 -27.13
N THR A 69 0.96 24.99 -26.62
CA THR A 69 1.37 24.78 -25.24
C THR A 69 0.21 25.01 -24.30
N SER A 70 -0.18 24.00 -23.60
CA SER A 70 -0.79 24.12 -22.29
C SER A 70 -0.54 22.84 -21.51
N ASN A 71 0.40 22.90 -20.57
CA ASN A 71 0.41 22.02 -19.42
C ASN A 71 -0.94 22.19 -18.71
N SER A 72 -1.90 21.37 -19.04
CA SER A 72 -3.00 21.12 -18.14
C SER A 72 -2.64 19.87 -17.36
N TYR A 73 -2.18 20.07 -16.14
CA TYR A 73 -2.26 19.06 -15.09
C TYR A 73 -3.70 18.57 -15.07
N VAL A 74 -3.92 17.30 -15.41
CA VAL A 74 -5.18 16.61 -15.15
C VAL A 74 -5.18 16.32 -13.65
N ALA A 75 -5.57 17.34 -12.88
CA ALA A 75 -5.73 17.27 -11.43
C ALA A 75 -7.22 17.36 -11.00
N ASP A 76 -8.15 17.15 -11.94
CA ASP A 76 -9.57 17.49 -11.70
C ASP A 76 -10.53 16.28 -11.70
N SER A 77 -10.02 15.07 -11.96
CA SER A 77 -10.89 13.88 -11.97
C SER A 77 -10.93 13.15 -10.61
N GLU A 78 -9.87 13.24 -9.83
CA GLU A 78 -9.76 12.49 -8.56
C GLU A 78 -10.54 13.15 -7.41
N THR A 79 -10.70 14.47 -7.43
CA THR A 79 -11.39 15.21 -6.35
C THR A 79 -12.91 15.02 -6.37
N SER A 80 -13.50 14.72 -7.54
CA SER A 80 -14.94 14.50 -7.66
C SER A 80 -15.40 13.15 -7.11
N GLU A 81 -14.54 12.14 -7.13
CA GLU A 81 -14.83 10.78 -6.64
C GLU A 81 -14.97 10.74 -5.11
N PHE A 82 -14.27 11.63 -4.41
CA PHE A 82 -14.32 11.79 -2.95
C PHE A 82 -15.28 12.88 -2.50
N ALA A 83 -16.15 13.38 -3.38
CA ALA A 83 -17.10 14.43 -3.04
C ALA A 83 -18.26 13.89 -2.20
N GLY A 84 -18.67 14.65 -1.19
CA GLY A 84 -19.80 14.33 -0.33
C GLY A 84 -19.46 13.37 0.80
N ASP A 85 -20.51 12.81 1.40
CA ASP A 85 -20.39 11.86 2.49
C ASP A 85 -20.04 10.46 1.95
N CYS A 86 -19.09 9.78 2.61
CA CYS A 86 -18.70 8.42 2.24
C CYS A 86 -19.79 7.37 2.52
N GLY A 87 -20.88 7.76 3.18
CA GLY A 87 -22.03 6.89 3.46
C GLY A 87 -21.84 5.95 4.63
N ILE A 88 -20.78 6.13 5.42
CA ILE A 88 -20.57 5.38 6.66
C ILE A 88 -20.18 6.32 7.80
N THR A 89 -20.57 5.93 9.02
CA THR A 89 -19.89 6.36 10.24
C THR A 89 -19.07 5.22 10.79
N ALA A 90 -17.86 5.50 11.22
CA ALA A 90 -16.98 4.47 11.76
C ALA A 90 -16.18 4.99 12.95
N SER A 91 -15.83 4.07 13.85
CA SER A 91 -14.86 4.27 14.91
C SER A 91 -13.92 3.08 14.94
N ALA A 92 -12.67 3.30 15.31
CA ALA A 92 -11.69 2.23 15.35
C ALA A 92 -10.94 2.22 16.69
N GLN A 93 -10.46 1.05 17.07
CA GLN A 93 -9.67 0.84 18.28
C GLN A 93 -8.49 -0.07 17.98
N MET A 94 -7.30 0.35 18.46
CA MET A 94 -6.14 -0.53 18.52
C MET A 94 -6.19 -1.36 19.80
N GLY A 95 -5.87 -2.63 19.65
CA GLY A 95 -5.76 -3.59 20.74
C GLY A 95 -4.67 -4.63 20.45
N SER A 96 -4.67 -5.69 21.21
CA SER A 96 -3.75 -6.82 21.03
C SER A 96 -4.53 -8.13 20.88
N SER A 97 -4.15 -8.94 19.91
CA SER A 97 -4.68 -10.29 19.76
C SER A 97 -4.22 -11.20 20.92
N ILE A 98 -4.86 -12.36 21.07
CA ILE A 98 -4.52 -13.36 22.12
C ILE A 98 -3.03 -13.76 22.07
N ILE A 99 -2.40 -13.69 20.90
CA ILE A 99 -0.99 -14.04 20.71
C ILE A 99 -0.06 -12.82 20.74
N GLY A 100 -0.58 -11.63 21.10
CA GLY A 100 0.18 -10.42 21.34
C GLY A 100 0.50 -9.57 20.11
N TYR A 101 -0.07 -9.87 18.94
CA TYR A 101 0.07 -9.01 17.76
C TYR A 101 -0.91 -7.83 17.82
N PRO A 102 -0.52 -6.64 17.29
CA PRO A 102 -1.42 -5.51 17.19
C PRO A 102 -2.66 -5.84 16.36
N GLU A 103 -3.81 -5.42 16.84
CA GLU A 103 -5.11 -5.68 16.23
C GLU A 103 -5.90 -4.38 16.12
N LEU A 104 -6.43 -4.10 14.93
CA LEU A 104 -7.29 -2.96 14.64
C LEU A 104 -8.73 -3.46 14.49
N THR A 105 -9.61 -3.04 15.39
CA THR A 105 -11.04 -3.32 15.31
C THR A 105 -11.77 -2.08 14.83
N ILE A 106 -12.55 -2.18 13.76
CA ILE A 106 -13.31 -1.09 13.16
C ILE A 106 -14.79 -1.42 13.27
N SER A 107 -15.54 -0.57 13.98
CA SER A 107 -17.00 -0.63 14.04
C SER A 107 -17.57 0.33 13.00
N ILE A 108 -18.39 -0.16 12.09
CA ILE A 108 -18.89 0.53 10.91
C ILE A 108 -20.41 0.57 10.97
N THR A 109 -21.01 1.71 10.66
CA THR A 109 -22.47 1.85 10.48
C THR A 109 -22.74 2.44 9.11
N ASN A 110 -23.52 1.75 8.31
CA ASN A 110 -24.02 2.25 7.03
C ASN A 110 -25.08 3.32 7.26
N THR A 111 -24.82 4.55 6.85
CA THR A 111 -25.74 5.69 7.02
C THR A 111 -26.62 5.93 5.79
N THR A 112 -26.46 5.13 4.74
CA THR A 112 -27.19 5.26 3.48
C THR A 112 -28.43 4.36 3.43
N GLU A 113 -29.27 4.57 2.42
CA GLU A 113 -30.40 3.70 2.09
C GLU A 113 -30.01 2.50 1.22
N LYS A 114 -28.74 2.43 0.78
CA LYS A 114 -28.19 1.35 -0.06
C LYS A 114 -27.45 0.35 0.79
N GLU A 115 -27.40 -0.90 0.35
CA GLU A 115 -26.53 -1.90 0.95
C GLU A 115 -25.08 -1.68 0.47
N ILE A 116 -24.15 -1.67 1.40
CA ILE A 116 -22.71 -1.66 1.12
C ILE A 116 -22.25 -3.09 0.85
N SER A 117 -21.50 -3.30 -0.21
CA SER A 117 -20.96 -4.60 -0.60
C SER A 117 -19.47 -4.73 -0.30
N ALA A 118 -18.72 -3.62 -0.25
CA ALA A 118 -17.32 -3.62 0.12
C ALA A 118 -16.87 -2.24 0.60
N ILE A 119 -15.87 -2.23 1.49
CA ILE A 119 -15.22 -1.00 1.94
C ILE A 119 -13.70 -1.23 1.90
N GLN A 120 -12.97 -0.22 1.45
CA GLN A 120 -11.52 -0.22 1.47
C GLN A 120 -10.99 0.86 2.40
N PHE A 121 -10.02 0.47 3.23
CA PHE A 121 -9.37 1.33 4.20
C PHE A 121 -7.88 1.42 3.88
N TYR A 122 -7.30 2.55 4.23
CA TYR A 122 -5.86 2.77 4.21
C TYR A 122 -5.39 3.09 5.63
N ALA A 123 -4.48 2.28 6.15
CA ALA A 123 -3.91 2.43 7.48
C ALA A 123 -2.45 2.87 7.36
N VAL A 124 -2.09 3.98 7.99
CA VAL A 124 -0.70 4.42 8.16
C VAL A 124 -0.27 4.05 9.58
N PRO A 125 0.60 3.04 9.75
CA PRO A 125 0.99 2.56 11.06
C PRO A 125 2.13 3.39 11.66
N TYR A 126 2.07 3.60 12.98
CA TYR A 126 3.08 4.31 13.76
C TYR A 126 3.57 3.47 14.95
N ASP A 127 4.83 3.63 15.29
CA ASP A 127 5.44 3.02 16.45
C ASP A 127 5.17 3.81 17.75
N VAL A 128 5.80 3.38 18.87
CA VAL A 128 5.67 4.03 20.19
C VAL A 128 6.24 5.46 20.22
N TYR A 129 7.11 5.80 19.29
CA TYR A 129 7.71 7.14 19.19
C TYR A 129 6.91 8.06 18.26
N GLY A 130 5.91 7.54 17.57
CA GLY A 130 5.15 8.26 16.56
C GLY A 130 5.84 8.30 15.19
N ASP A 131 6.85 7.45 14.98
CA ASP A 131 7.50 7.31 13.69
C ASP A 131 6.69 6.35 12.81
N GLU A 132 6.49 6.73 11.53
CA GLU A 132 5.78 5.90 10.57
C GLU A 132 6.55 4.61 10.27
N ILE A 133 5.85 3.49 10.35
CA ILE A 133 6.40 2.17 10.04
C ILE A 133 6.20 1.89 8.55
N THR A 134 7.30 1.95 7.79
CA THR A 134 7.31 1.69 6.36
C THR A 134 7.96 0.35 6.04
N GLY A 135 7.40 -0.39 5.09
CA GLY A 135 7.99 -1.64 4.63
C GLY A 135 6.98 -2.61 4.03
N TRP A 136 7.48 -3.75 3.56
CA TRP A 136 6.63 -4.80 2.95
C TRP A 136 5.74 -5.54 3.98
N THR A 137 6.01 -5.38 5.26
CA THR A 137 5.22 -5.93 6.37
C THR A 137 4.09 -4.99 6.80
N SER A 138 4.14 -3.71 6.42
CA SER A 138 3.06 -2.77 6.65
C SER A 138 1.90 -3.09 5.70
N GLN A 139 0.80 -3.60 6.25
CA GLN A 139 -0.44 -3.85 5.51
C GLN A 139 -1.26 -2.57 5.49
N ASN A 140 -0.86 -1.62 4.63
CA ASN A 140 -1.52 -0.31 4.57
C ASN A 140 -2.93 -0.39 3.96
N ARG A 141 -3.16 -1.29 3.00
CA ARG A 141 -4.46 -1.46 2.35
C ARG A 141 -5.25 -2.60 3.00
N LEU A 142 -6.35 -2.24 3.63
CA LEU A 142 -7.28 -3.16 4.28
C LEU A 142 -8.61 -3.13 3.53
N TYR A 143 -9.34 -4.22 3.52
CA TYR A 143 -10.66 -4.26 2.89
C TYR A 143 -11.61 -5.18 3.66
N THR A 144 -12.91 -4.93 3.53
CA THR A 144 -13.96 -5.86 3.90
C THR A 144 -14.94 -6.00 2.75
N ASP A 145 -15.43 -7.21 2.54
CA ASP A 145 -16.48 -7.56 1.60
C ASP A 145 -17.78 -8.01 2.31
N THR A 146 -17.90 -7.66 3.60
CA THR A 146 -19.12 -7.91 4.35
C THR A 146 -20.25 -7.02 3.86
N ALA A 147 -21.40 -7.60 3.55
CA ALA A 147 -22.59 -6.85 3.19
C ALA A 147 -23.16 -6.15 4.42
N ILE A 148 -23.28 -4.81 4.37
CA ILE A 148 -23.86 -4.01 5.44
C ILE A 148 -25.12 -3.34 4.91
N GLY A 149 -26.28 -3.81 5.34
CA GLY A 149 -27.58 -3.27 4.93
C GLY A 149 -27.79 -1.82 5.40
N ALA A 150 -28.77 -1.13 4.81
CA ALA A 150 -29.13 0.24 5.15
C ALA A 150 -29.41 0.40 6.66
N GLY A 151 -28.71 1.33 7.30
CA GLY A 151 -28.82 1.61 8.73
C GLY A 151 -28.25 0.51 9.65
N GLN A 152 -27.63 -0.53 9.10
CA GLN A 152 -27.02 -1.61 9.87
C GLN A 152 -25.57 -1.32 10.22
N SER A 153 -25.08 -2.02 11.24
CA SER A 153 -23.70 -1.93 11.68
C SER A 153 -23.01 -3.29 11.60
N ASP A 154 -21.70 -3.27 11.36
CA ASP A 154 -20.83 -4.43 11.40
C ASP A 154 -19.50 -4.07 12.06
N THR A 155 -18.74 -5.09 12.46
CA THR A 155 -17.42 -4.92 13.06
C THR A 155 -16.43 -5.82 12.37
N VAL A 156 -15.35 -5.23 11.88
CA VAL A 156 -14.25 -5.93 11.20
C VAL A 156 -12.97 -5.79 12.00
N THR A 157 -12.13 -6.82 11.97
CA THR A 157 -10.89 -6.86 12.73
C THR A 157 -9.73 -7.25 11.82
N TYR A 158 -8.64 -6.50 11.91
CA TYR A 158 -7.42 -6.73 11.16
C TYR A 158 -6.25 -6.92 12.13
N GLN A 159 -5.51 -8.01 11.95
CA GLN A 159 -4.31 -8.28 12.71
C GLN A 159 -3.07 -7.89 11.91
N PHE A 160 -2.18 -7.10 12.49
CA PHE A 160 -0.90 -6.74 11.89
C PHE A 160 0.18 -7.76 12.24
N ILE A 161 1.09 -7.99 11.29
CA ILE A 161 2.23 -8.91 11.49
C ILE A 161 3.40 -8.20 12.20
N GLU A 162 3.47 -6.87 12.07
CA GLU A 162 4.51 -6.04 12.67
C GLU A 162 4.13 -5.69 14.11
N ASP A 163 4.88 -6.19 15.08
CA ASP A 163 4.59 -6.05 16.53
C ASP A 163 4.94 -4.68 17.11
N SER A 164 5.70 -3.86 16.36
CA SER A 164 6.07 -2.52 16.76
C SER A 164 4.95 -1.50 16.57
N ILE A 165 3.88 -1.82 15.82
CA ILE A 165 2.75 -0.92 15.59
C ILE A 165 2.01 -0.65 16.91
N LYS A 166 1.83 0.65 17.24
CA LYS A 166 1.11 1.11 18.44
C LYS A 166 -0.16 1.86 18.13
N THR A 167 -0.18 2.56 17.01
CA THR A 167 -1.38 3.25 16.52
C THR A 167 -1.37 3.30 15.00
N VAL A 168 -2.51 3.67 14.42
CA VAL A 168 -2.64 3.89 12.98
C VAL A 168 -3.44 5.16 12.73
N GLU A 169 -3.12 5.89 11.66
CA GLU A 169 -4.08 6.80 11.02
C GLU A 169 -4.89 6.00 10.02
N LEU A 170 -6.20 6.12 10.07
CA LEU A 170 -7.10 5.29 9.28
C LEU A 170 -7.97 6.13 8.36
N TYR A 171 -7.99 5.78 7.09
CA TYR A 171 -8.74 6.46 6.04
C TYR A 171 -9.68 5.47 5.35
N VAL A 172 -10.91 5.89 5.04
CA VAL A 172 -11.77 5.21 4.05
C VAL A 172 -11.49 5.85 2.70
N TYR A 173 -11.23 5.05 1.68
CA TYR A 173 -10.96 5.57 0.35
C TYR A 173 -11.84 4.97 -0.76
N SER A 174 -12.62 3.94 -0.45
CA SER A 174 -13.64 3.40 -1.34
C SER A 174 -14.76 2.76 -0.53
N VAL A 175 -16.00 3.09 -0.86
CA VAL A 175 -17.22 2.43 -0.39
C VAL A 175 -18.02 2.00 -1.62
N TYR A 176 -18.17 0.70 -1.82
CA TYR A 176 -18.85 0.12 -2.96
C TYR A 176 -20.23 -0.41 -2.57
N PHE A 177 -21.25 0.03 -3.30
CA PHE A 177 -22.63 -0.31 -3.04
C PHE A 177 -23.14 -1.45 -3.95
N ASN A 178 -24.18 -2.16 -3.52
CA ASN A 178 -24.77 -3.28 -4.24
C ASN A 178 -25.40 -2.89 -5.59
N ASP A 179 -25.69 -1.62 -5.80
CA ASP A 179 -26.19 -1.08 -7.08
C ASP A 179 -25.08 -0.78 -8.11
N GLY A 180 -23.81 -1.08 -7.76
CA GLY A 180 -22.64 -0.86 -8.60
C GLY A 180 -22.08 0.57 -8.54
N THR A 181 -22.62 1.44 -7.68
CA THR A 181 -22.05 2.77 -7.45
C THR A 181 -20.92 2.70 -6.43
N GLU A 182 -19.97 3.61 -6.51
CA GLU A 182 -18.83 3.74 -5.61
C GLU A 182 -18.70 5.18 -5.14
N TRP A 183 -18.40 5.37 -3.86
CA TRP A 183 -17.83 6.59 -3.31
C TRP A 183 -16.33 6.41 -3.17
N GLY A 184 -15.55 7.41 -3.57
CA GLY A 184 -14.10 7.33 -3.60
C GLY A 184 -13.59 6.55 -4.81
N ASN A 185 -12.38 6.00 -4.71
CA ASN A 185 -11.74 5.26 -5.80
C ASN A 185 -10.87 4.13 -5.24
N LYS A 186 -11.25 2.89 -5.52
CA LYS A 186 -10.50 1.68 -5.08
C LYS A 186 -9.05 1.64 -5.59
N ASP A 187 -8.78 2.30 -6.72
CA ASP A 187 -7.47 2.33 -7.36
C ASP A 187 -6.70 3.64 -7.04
N ALA A 188 -7.21 4.46 -6.11
CA ALA A 188 -6.58 5.72 -5.72
C ALA A 188 -5.12 5.53 -5.29
N SER A 189 -4.27 6.50 -5.64
CA SER A 189 -2.89 6.55 -5.18
C SER A 189 -2.85 6.84 -3.66
N GLU A 190 -1.75 6.46 -3.01
CA GLU A 190 -1.53 6.78 -1.60
C GLU A 190 -1.70 8.27 -1.32
N SER A 191 -1.08 9.12 -2.14
CA SER A 191 -1.19 10.59 -2.00
C SER A 191 -2.62 11.08 -2.16
N THR A 192 -3.41 10.49 -3.06
CA THR A 192 -4.83 10.80 -3.23
C THR A 192 -5.63 10.42 -1.99
N ILE A 193 -5.37 9.23 -1.43
CA ILE A 193 -6.04 8.74 -0.23
C ILE A 193 -5.77 9.64 0.97
N LEU A 194 -4.51 9.98 1.22
CA LEU A 194 -4.12 10.83 2.35
C LEU A 194 -4.69 12.24 2.27
N ASN A 195 -4.92 12.76 1.05
CA ASN A 195 -5.47 14.09 0.85
C ASN A 195 -7.02 14.14 0.83
N ASN A 196 -7.69 13.07 0.37
CA ASN A 196 -9.12 13.11 0.07
C ASN A 196 -9.92 12.03 0.80
N GLY A 197 -9.29 10.98 1.32
CA GLY A 197 -9.96 9.91 2.06
C GLY A 197 -10.67 10.41 3.32
N ALA A 198 -11.73 9.74 3.71
CA ALA A 198 -12.45 10.06 4.95
C ALA A 198 -11.70 9.49 6.16
N ILE A 199 -11.34 10.35 7.11
CA ILE A 199 -10.55 9.97 8.30
C ILE A 199 -11.46 9.32 9.32
N ILE A 200 -11.04 8.15 9.84
CA ILE A 200 -11.67 7.47 10.97
C ILE A 200 -10.82 7.71 12.22
N GLN A 201 -11.46 8.15 13.31
CA GLN A 201 -10.78 8.32 14.59
C GLN A 201 -10.43 6.95 15.18
N VAL A 202 -9.15 6.77 15.51
CA VAL A 202 -8.64 5.55 16.13
C VAL A 202 -8.31 5.83 17.59
N SER A 203 -8.90 5.06 18.51
CA SER A 203 -8.54 5.09 19.92
C SER A 203 -7.45 4.05 20.20
N GLY A 204 -6.43 4.42 20.97
CA GLY A 204 -5.42 3.48 21.49
C GLY A 204 -5.93 2.76 22.73
N GLU A 205 -5.33 1.62 23.03
CA GLU A 205 -5.43 0.99 24.35
C GLU A 205 -4.75 1.92 25.37
N SER A 206 -5.53 2.41 26.33
CA SER A 206 -5.03 3.27 27.43
C SER A 206 -4.43 2.43 28.55
#